data_f1a0df8e5b0ecbb265af74c6f1f86142
#
_entry.id   f1a0df8e5b0ecbb265af74c6f1f86142
#
_cell.length_a   1.000
_cell.length_b   1.000
_cell.length_c   1.000
_cell.angle_alpha   90.00
_cell.angle_beta   90.00
_cell.angle_gamma   90.00
#
_symmetry.space_group_name_H-M   'P 1'
#
loop_
_entity.id
_entity.type
_entity.pdbx_description
1 polymer ?
#
loop_
_entity_poly.entity_id
_entity_poly.type
_entity_poly.pdbx_seq_one_letter_code
_entity_poly.pdbx_strand_id
1 'polypeptide(L)'
;VFLSLTTVLFTIIAIRIIDKVGRRPLLITGMIGISLSLLICSYGFGKAEYQLKSSDVVKLNIVELSNPNDVVDKIYYDDVSFKNDIRNLIGTNEFSKREGEILELSIRINSILVLLGIIGFIACFAFSLGPVMWVMLSELFPNMYRGLAIGVIGFVNSFTSWFIQQVFPWELSNLGASITFLIYGLIAVIGLIIFIKILPETKGKSLEQIEFELIKK
;
A
#
# COMPACT_ATOMS: atom_id res chain seq x y z
N VAL A 1 -6.13 -9.18 -13.35
CA VAL A 1 -7.56 -9.60 -13.36
C VAL A 1 -8.09 -9.77 -11.93
N PHE A 2 -7.47 -10.58 -11.05
CA PHE A 2 -7.98 -10.81 -9.68
C PHE A 2 -8.11 -9.53 -8.85
N LEU A 3 -7.08 -8.66 -8.85
CA LEU A 3 -7.09 -7.41 -8.09
C LEU A 3 -8.20 -6.46 -8.54
N SER A 4 -8.40 -6.33 -9.86
CA SER A 4 -9.47 -5.49 -10.42
C SER A 4 -10.86 -6.04 -10.08
N LEU A 5 -11.03 -7.37 -10.09
CA LEU A 5 -12.29 -8.01 -9.70
C LEU A 5 -12.58 -7.77 -8.21
N THR A 6 -11.58 -7.89 -7.35
CA THR A 6 -11.69 -7.57 -5.92
C THR A 6 -12.15 -6.13 -5.71
N THR A 7 -11.51 -5.16 -6.38
CA THR A 7 -11.88 -3.74 -6.29
C THR A 7 -13.34 -3.51 -6.66
N VAL A 8 -13.80 -4.04 -7.81
CA VAL A 8 -15.18 -3.88 -8.27
C VAL A 8 -16.18 -4.49 -7.28
N LEU A 9 -15.91 -5.72 -6.84
CA LEU A 9 -16.78 -6.45 -5.90
C LEU A 9 -16.95 -5.66 -4.60
N PHE A 10 -15.85 -5.24 -3.97
CA PHE A 10 -15.89 -4.54 -2.69
C PHE A 10 -16.46 -3.13 -2.80
N THR A 11 -16.25 -2.45 -3.93
CA THR A 11 -16.89 -1.16 -4.19
C THR A 11 -18.43 -1.29 -4.30
N ILE A 12 -18.93 -2.32 -5.00
CA ILE A 12 -20.38 -2.58 -5.09
C ILE A 12 -20.95 -2.89 -3.70
N ILE A 13 -20.24 -3.67 -2.88
CA ILE A 13 -20.64 -3.97 -1.50
C ILE A 13 -20.68 -2.66 -0.68
N ALA A 14 -19.66 -1.82 -0.79
CA ALA A 14 -19.56 -0.55 -0.08
C ALA A 14 -20.76 0.36 -0.40
N ILE A 15 -21.09 0.54 -1.67
CA ILE A 15 -22.23 1.37 -2.11
C ILE A 15 -23.56 0.89 -1.51
N ARG A 16 -23.76 -0.44 -1.38
CA ARG A 16 -24.99 -1.00 -0.80
C ARG A 16 -25.08 -0.87 0.72
N ILE A 17 -23.94 -0.78 1.38
CA ILE A 17 -23.84 -0.81 2.85
C ILE A 17 -23.70 0.59 3.43
N ILE A 18 -23.17 1.56 2.69
CA ILE A 18 -22.87 2.91 3.16
C ILE A 18 -24.08 3.60 3.84
N ASP A 19 -25.27 3.45 3.28
CA ASP A 19 -26.50 4.06 3.83
C ASP A 19 -27.04 3.30 5.05
N LYS A 20 -26.68 2.02 5.20
CA LYS A 20 -27.13 1.19 6.34
C LYS A 20 -26.21 1.32 7.54
N VAL A 21 -24.91 1.29 7.34
CA VAL A 21 -23.90 1.29 8.41
C VAL A 21 -23.50 2.71 8.82
N GLY A 22 -23.41 3.63 7.87
CA GLY A 22 -22.90 4.99 8.06
C GLY A 22 -21.49 5.16 7.54
N ARG A 23 -21.12 6.43 7.34
CA ARG A 23 -19.82 6.77 6.70
C ARG A 23 -18.65 6.56 7.65
N ARG A 24 -18.77 7.03 8.89
CA ARG A 24 -17.71 6.95 9.90
C ARG A 24 -17.33 5.52 10.26
N PRO A 25 -18.26 4.58 10.61
CA PRO A 25 -17.90 3.19 10.91
C PRO A 25 -17.23 2.51 9.71
N LEU A 26 -17.72 2.78 8.50
CA LEU A 26 -17.16 2.18 7.28
C LEU A 26 -15.70 2.61 7.03
N LEU A 27 -15.39 3.89 7.23
CA LEU A 27 -14.04 4.42 7.11
C LEU A 27 -13.12 3.87 8.20
N ILE A 28 -13.58 3.78 9.45
CA ILE A 28 -12.79 3.24 10.57
C ILE A 28 -12.48 1.76 10.35
N THR A 29 -13.48 0.94 10.00
CA THR A 29 -13.27 -0.49 9.74
C THR A 29 -12.33 -0.73 8.55
N GLY A 30 -12.47 0.06 7.49
CA GLY A 30 -11.56 0.00 6.35
C GLY A 30 -10.14 0.38 6.72
N MET A 31 -9.94 1.45 7.50
CA MET A 31 -8.60 1.86 7.95
C MET A 31 -7.94 0.83 8.87
N ILE A 32 -8.72 0.15 9.73
CA ILE A 32 -8.22 -0.99 10.53
C ILE A 32 -7.72 -2.09 9.60
N GLY A 33 -8.52 -2.48 8.60
CA GLY A 33 -8.14 -3.51 7.65
C GLY A 33 -6.92 -3.13 6.80
N ILE A 34 -6.83 -1.88 6.33
CA ILE A 34 -5.67 -1.35 5.61
C ILE A 34 -4.41 -1.43 6.47
N SER A 35 -4.47 -0.94 7.72
CA SER A 35 -3.34 -0.96 8.64
C SER A 35 -2.85 -2.37 8.91
N LEU A 36 -3.76 -3.31 9.21
CA LEU A 36 -3.43 -4.71 9.44
C LEU A 36 -2.83 -5.36 8.19
N SER A 37 -3.39 -5.10 7.02
CA SER A 37 -2.90 -5.66 5.75
C SER A 37 -1.48 -5.20 5.43
N LEU A 38 -1.17 -3.92 5.63
CA LEU A 38 0.19 -3.39 5.42
C LEU A 38 1.19 -3.97 6.42
N LEU A 39 0.81 -4.13 7.70
CA LEU A 39 1.65 -4.76 8.70
C LEU A 39 1.87 -6.26 8.42
N ILE A 40 0.87 -6.96 7.90
CA ILE A 40 1.02 -8.35 7.44
C ILE A 40 2.01 -8.43 6.27
N CYS A 41 1.93 -7.51 5.30
CA CYS A 41 2.90 -7.43 4.21
C CYS A 41 4.32 -7.17 4.74
N SER A 42 4.47 -6.20 5.63
CA SER A 42 5.76 -5.90 6.27
C SER A 42 6.36 -7.14 6.95
N TYR A 43 5.56 -7.84 7.76
CA TYR A 43 5.98 -9.06 8.42
C TYR A 43 6.34 -10.17 7.42
N GLY A 44 5.53 -10.34 6.37
CA GLY A 44 5.77 -11.33 5.32
C GLY A 44 7.10 -11.10 4.59
N PHE A 45 7.39 -9.87 4.20
CA PHE A 45 8.65 -9.48 3.59
C PHE A 45 9.83 -9.52 4.57
N GLY A 46 9.61 -9.21 5.85
CA GLY A 46 10.64 -9.29 6.89
C GLY A 46 11.06 -10.72 7.26
N LYS A 47 10.29 -11.73 6.84
CA LYS A 47 10.64 -13.16 6.94
C LYS A 47 11.10 -13.76 5.62
N ALA A 48 11.28 -12.93 4.59
CA ALA A 48 11.78 -13.38 3.31
C ALA A 48 13.26 -13.77 3.40
N GLU A 49 13.62 -14.83 2.71
CA GLU A 49 14.99 -15.24 2.48
C GLU A 49 15.31 -15.08 0.99
N TYR A 50 16.49 -14.57 0.70
CA TYR A 50 16.95 -14.37 -0.67
C TYR A 50 18.17 -15.23 -0.91
N GLN A 51 18.13 -16.13 -1.89
CA GLN A 51 19.22 -17.02 -2.25
C GLN A 51 19.25 -17.24 -3.75
N LEU A 52 20.27 -16.76 -4.42
CA LEU A 52 20.51 -17.08 -5.82
C LEU A 52 21.34 -18.38 -5.90
N LYS A 53 20.73 -19.44 -6.41
CA LYS A 53 21.43 -20.73 -6.56
C LYS A 53 22.26 -20.78 -7.83
N SER A 54 23.32 -21.56 -7.81
CA SER A 54 24.16 -21.83 -8.99
C SER A 54 23.35 -22.30 -10.21
N SER A 55 22.30 -23.11 -9.99
CA SER A 55 21.39 -23.56 -11.06
C SER A 55 20.60 -22.41 -11.72
N ASP A 56 20.31 -21.36 -10.98
CA ASP A 56 19.48 -20.25 -11.44
C ASP A 56 20.32 -19.20 -12.18
N VAL A 57 21.59 -19.08 -11.82
CA VAL A 57 22.59 -18.30 -12.57
C VAL A 57 22.72 -18.81 -14.01
N VAL A 58 22.73 -20.14 -14.19
CA VAL A 58 22.76 -20.75 -15.53
C VAL A 58 21.50 -20.43 -16.33
N LYS A 59 20.32 -20.45 -15.72
CA LYS A 59 19.04 -20.07 -16.36
C LYS A 59 19.01 -18.61 -16.80
N LEU A 60 19.59 -17.73 -15.98
CA LEU A 60 19.69 -16.31 -16.26
C LEU A 60 20.71 -15.96 -17.36
N ASN A 61 21.50 -16.94 -17.86
CA ASN A 61 22.51 -16.73 -18.90
C ASN A 61 23.48 -15.58 -18.55
N ILE A 62 23.83 -15.41 -17.28
CA ILE A 62 24.74 -14.37 -16.81
C ILE A 62 26.16 -14.88 -17.05
N VAL A 63 26.75 -14.47 -18.19
CA VAL A 63 28.03 -15.00 -18.69
C VAL A 63 29.24 -14.34 -18.01
N GLU A 64 29.10 -13.13 -17.50
CA GLU A 64 30.19 -12.36 -16.88
C GLU A 64 29.97 -12.19 -15.37
N LEU A 65 30.36 -13.21 -14.61
CA LEU A 65 30.41 -13.14 -13.16
C LEU A 65 31.83 -12.81 -12.69
N SER A 66 32.06 -11.61 -12.22
CA SER A 66 33.27 -11.27 -11.48
C SER A 66 33.16 -11.83 -10.06
N ASN A 67 33.82 -12.98 -9.77
CA ASN A 67 33.81 -13.69 -8.49
C ASN A 67 32.45 -14.25 -8.03
N PRO A 68 31.89 -15.29 -8.67
CA PRO A 68 30.58 -15.84 -8.30
C PRO A 68 30.53 -16.47 -6.90
N ASN A 69 31.65 -16.90 -6.35
CA ASN A 69 31.71 -17.69 -5.12
C ASN A 69 31.25 -16.96 -3.85
N ASP A 70 31.24 -15.62 -3.84
CA ASP A 70 30.93 -14.85 -2.64
C ASP A 70 29.41 -14.49 -2.52
N VAL A 71 28.64 -14.62 -3.59
CA VAL A 71 27.24 -14.20 -3.66
C VAL A 71 26.31 -15.36 -3.98
N VAL A 72 26.76 -16.29 -4.83
CA VAL A 72 25.98 -17.47 -5.24
C VAL A 72 25.88 -18.45 -4.07
N ASP A 73 24.68 -19.00 -3.87
CA ASP A 73 24.34 -19.92 -2.77
C ASP A 73 24.37 -19.31 -1.35
N LYS A 74 24.69 -18.02 -1.20
CA LYS A 74 24.60 -17.29 0.07
C LYS A 74 23.15 -16.92 0.38
N ILE A 75 22.75 -17.08 1.64
CA ILE A 75 21.41 -16.72 2.12
C ILE A 75 21.47 -15.29 2.70
N TYR A 76 20.56 -14.45 2.23
CA TYR A 76 20.36 -13.10 2.74
C TYR A 76 18.97 -13.00 3.38
N TYR A 77 18.89 -12.29 4.49
CA TYR A 77 17.65 -11.98 5.21
C TYR A 77 17.16 -10.55 4.97
N ASP A 78 17.88 -9.82 4.13
CA ASP A 78 17.59 -8.43 3.75
C ASP A 78 17.68 -8.28 2.23
N ASP A 79 16.63 -7.72 1.62
CA ASP A 79 16.55 -7.56 0.18
C ASP A 79 17.51 -6.49 -0.35
N VAL A 80 17.82 -5.48 0.46
CA VAL A 80 18.74 -4.39 0.06
C VAL A 80 20.15 -4.91 -0.05
N SER A 81 20.63 -5.68 0.95
CA SER A 81 21.95 -6.30 0.93
C SER A 81 22.09 -7.28 -0.23
N PHE A 82 21.06 -8.11 -0.47
CA PHE A 82 21.02 -9.03 -1.61
C PHE A 82 21.11 -8.27 -2.95
N LYS A 83 20.27 -7.27 -3.15
CA LYS A 83 20.25 -6.46 -4.38
C LYS A 83 21.57 -5.75 -4.63
N ASN A 84 22.19 -5.21 -3.58
CA ASN A 84 23.48 -4.53 -3.70
C ASN A 84 24.61 -5.48 -4.09
N ASP A 85 24.70 -6.66 -3.47
CA ASP A 85 25.70 -7.66 -3.81
C ASP A 85 25.52 -8.16 -5.24
N ILE A 86 24.29 -8.47 -5.67
CA ILE A 86 24.01 -8.85 -7.07
C ILE A 86 24.31 -7.71 -8.03
N ARG A 87 23.95 -6.47 -7.69
CA ARG A 87 24.23 -5.29 -8.53
C ARG A 87 25.72 -5.07 -8.73
N ASN A 88 26.53 -5.31 -7.69
CA ASN A 88 27.98 -5.24 -7.77
C ASN A 88 28.56 -6.39 -8.63
N LEU A 89 27.90 -7.56 -8.64
CA LEU A 89 28.33 -8.73 -9.37
C LEU A 89 28.10 -8.62 -10.89
N ILE A 90 26.91 -8.17 -11.32
CA ILE A 90 26.49 -8.15 -12.73
C ILE A 90 26.42 -6.74 -13.34
N GLY A 91 26.67 -5.72 -12.52
CA GLY A 91 26.54 -4.31 -12.93
C GLY A 91 25.12 -3.76 -12.85
N THR A 92 25.04 -2.45 -12.61
CA THR A 92 23.76 -1.76 -12.36
C THR A 92 22.79 -1.85 -13.54
N ASN A 93 23.29 -1.76 -14.77
CA ASN A 93 22.45 -1.75 -15.97
C ASN A 93 21.82 -3.13 -16.24
N GLU A 94 22.58 -4.20 -16.10
CA GLU A 94 22.07 -5.56 -16.28
C GLU A 94 21.13 -5.97 -15.14
N PHE A 95 21.45 -5.58 -13.91
CA PHE A 95 20.57 -5.79 -12.77
C PHE A 95 19.20 -5.14 -12.99
N SER A 96 19.16 -3.85 -13.36
CA SER A 96 17.89 -3.12 -13.56
C SER A 96 17.01 -3.71 -14.65
N LYS A 97 17.58 -4.29 -15.68
CA LYS A 97 16.82 -4.96 -16.76
C LYS A 97 16.22 -6.29 -16.31
N ARG A 98 16.85 -6.98 -15.36
CA ARG A 98 16.51 -8.35 -14.94
C ARG A 98 16.11 -8.48 -13.48
N GLU A 99 15.94 -7.35 -12.77
CA GLU A 99 15.63 -7.34 -11.34
C GLU A 99 14.43 -8.25 -11.00
N GLY A 100 13.36 -8.19 -11.81
CA GLY A 100 12.19 -9.03 -11.62
C GLY A 100 12.49 -10.53 -11.73
N GLU A 101 13.23 -10.95 -12.75
CA GLU A 101 13.61 -12.35 -12.96
C GLU A 101 14.52 -12.87 -11.85
N ILE A 102 15.51 -12.05 -11.44
CA ILE A 102 16.45 -12.40 -10.39
C ILE A 102 15.71 -12.56 -9.05
N LEU A 103 14.83 -11.62 -8.70
CA LEU A 103 14.05 -11.69 -7.47
C LEU A 103 13.09 -12.87 -7.48
N GLU A 104 12.40 -13.15 -8.61
CA GLU A 104 11.48 -14.29 -8.74
C GLU A 104 12.17 -15.63 -8.47
N LEU A 105 13.39 -15.80 -8.97
CA LEU A 105 14.17 -17.04 -8.78
C LEU A 105 14.83 -17.15 -7.39
N SER A 106 15.10 -16.01 -6.75
CA SER A 106 15.91 -15.97 -5.52
C SER A 106 15.10 -15.86 -4.25
N ILE A 107 13.85 -15.31 -4.31
CA ILE A 107 13.06 -15.04 -3.13
C ILE A 107 12.34 -16.29 -2.62
N ARG A 108 12.48 -16.56 -1.32
CA ARG A 108 11.71 -17.54 -0.58
C ARG A 108 10.86 -16.82 0.46
N ILE A 109 9.58 -16.72 0.17
CA ILE A 109 8.62 -15.98 0.99
C ILE A 109 7.34 -16.81 1.15
N ASN A 110 6.62 -16.60 2.23
CA ASN A 110 5.27 -17.10 2.33
C ASN A 110 4.33 -16.29 1.40
N SER A 111 4.27 -16.72 0.15
CA SER A 111 3.51 -16.03 -0.91
C SER A 111 2.02 -15.88 -0.58
N ILE A 112 1.45 -16.85 0.15
CA ILE A 112 0.03 -16.80 0.55
C ILE A 112 -0.20 -15.66 1.53
N LEU A 113 0.68 -15.48 2.50
CA LEU A 113 0.57 -14.43 3.52
C LEU A 113 0.68 -13.04 2.91
N VAL A 114 1.65 -12.83 2.02
CA VAL A 114 1.81 -11.54 1.31
C VAL A 114 0.65 -11.28 0.36
N LEU A 115 0.20 -12.30 -0.37
CA LEU A 115 -0.96 -12.20 -1.26
C LEU A 115 -2.23 -11.81 -0.49
N LEU A 116 -2.48 -12.44 0.66
CA LEU A 116 -3.60 -12.09 1.54
C LEU A 116 -3.49 -10.66 2.07
N GLY A 117 -2.28 -10.20 2.41
CA GLY A 117 -2.03 -8.81 2.80
C GLY A 117 -2.38 -7.83 1.67
N ILE A 118 -1.91 -8.10 0.44
CA ILE A 118 -2.18 -7.23 -0.71
C ILE A 118 -3.68 -7.22 -1.08
N ILE A 119 -4.32 -8.39 -1.15
CA ILE A 119 -5.76 -8.49 -1.44
C ILE A 119 -6.57 -7.83 -0.32
N GLY A 120 -6.21 -8.04 0.94
CA GLY A 120 -6.83 -7.41 2.09
C GLY A 120 -6.75 -5.89 2.05
N PHE A 121 -5.58 -5.34 1.72
CA PHE A 121 -5.39 -3.90 1.52
C PHE A 121 -6.33 -3.36 0.44
N ILE A 122 -6.34 -3.98 -0.74
CA ILE A 122 -7.18 -3.54 -1.87
C ILE A 122 -8.67 -3.66 -1.53
N ALA A 123 -9.08 -4.76 -0.91
CA ALA A 123 -10.45 -4.98 -0.50
C ALA A 123 -10.92 -3.93 0.51
N CYS A 124 -10.14 -3.68 1.57
CA CYS A 124 -10.46 -2.70 2.59
C CYS A 124 -10.47 -1.27 2.04
N PHE A 125 -9.54 -0.92 1.15
CA PHE A 125 -9.52 0.37 0.46
C PHE A 125 -10.76 0.56 -0.43
N ALA A 126 -11.10 -0.43 -1.25
CA ALA A 126 -12.24 -0.40 -2.15
C ALA A 126 -13.59 -0.40 -1.41
N PHE A 127 -13.62 -1.02 -0.22
CA PHE A 127 -14.81 -1.06 0.65
C PHE A 127 -15.03 0.25 1.41
N SER A 128 -13.98 1.04 1.65
CA SER A 128 -14.06 2.21 2.54
C SER A 128 -13.57 3.49 1.88
N LEU A 129 -12.26 3.78 1.93
CA LEU A 129 -11.68 5.06 1.51
C LEU A 129 -12.02 5.41 0.07
N GLY A 130 -12.02 4.45 -0.85
CA GLY A 130 -12.31 4.69 -2.26
C GLY A 130 -13.65 5.43 -2.47
N PRO A 131 -14.78 4.78 -2.21
CA PRO A 131 -16.09 5.40 -2.45
C PRO A 131 -16.56 6.33 -1.33
N VAL A 132 -16.35 5.96 -0.06
CA VAL A 132 -16.96 6.63 1.10
C VAL A 132 -16.38 8.01 1.34
N MET A 133 -15.08 8.21 1.09
CA MET A 133 -14.42 9.50 1.30
C MET A 133 -15.06 10.61 0.43
N TRP A 134 -15.31 10.34 -0.85
CA TRP A 134 -15.88 11.32 -1.77
C TRP A 134 -17.31 11.66 -1.43
N VAL A 135 -18.11 10.66 -1.03
CA VAL A 135 -19.49 10.88 -0.56
C VAL A 135 -19.47 11.74 0.70
N MET A 136 -18.65 11.40 1.68
CA MET A 136 -18.56 12.15 2.93
C MET A 136 -18.08 13.60 2.72
N LEU A 137 -17.11 13.84 1.83
CA LEU A 137 -16.69 15.20 1.50
C LEU A 137 -17.83 16.04 0.91
N SER A 138 -18.69 15.44 0.10
CA SER A 138 -19.86 16.13 -0.45
C SER A 138 -20.92 16.45 0.61
N GLU A 139 -20.97 15.71 1.70
CA GLU A 139 -21.88 15.90 2.83
C GLU A 139 -21.33 16.86 3.90
N LEU A 140 -20.00 17.01 4.01
CA LEU A 140 -19.35 17.87 5.01
C LEU A 140 -19.37 19.36 4.66
N PHE A 141 -19.38 19.71 3.37
CA PHE A 141 -19.24 21.10 2.93
C PHE A 141 -20.58 21.69 2.48
N PRO A 142 -20.91 22.93 2.94
CA PRO A 142 -22.07 23.68 2.46
C PRO A 142 -22.03 23.85 0.93
N ASN A 143 -23.21 23.92 0.31
CA ASN A 143 -23.35 24.03 -1.16
C ASN A 143 -22.50 25.13 -1.78
N MET A 144 -22.40 26.29 -1.09
CA MET A 144 -21.67 27.47 -1.55
C MET A 144 -20.18 27.23 -1.76
N TYR A 145 -19.53 26.45 -0.88
CA TYR A 145 -18.08 26.21 -0.90
C TYR A 145 -17.70 24.80 -1.32
N ARG A 146 -18.67 23.89 -1.52
CA ARG A 146 -18.46 22.46 -1.81
C ARG A 146 -17.52 22.24 -3.00
N GLY A 147 -17.76 22.93 -4.11
CA GLY A 147 -16.94 22.78 -5.31
C GLY A 147 -15.48 23.17 -5.09
N LEU A 148 -15.27 24.30 -4.39
CA LEU A 148 -13.92 24.77 -4.06
C LEU A 148 -13.22 23.80 -3.11
N ALA A 149 -13.90 23.37 -2.04
CA ALA A 149 -13.32 22.47 -1.04
C ALA A 149 -12.95 21.11 -1.64
N ILE A 150 -13.83 20.49 -2.42
CA ILE A 150 -13.57 19.23 -3.11
C ILE A 150 -12.42 19.40 -4.11
N GLY A 151 -12.35 20.54 -4.82
CA GLY A 151 -11.26 20.83 -5.75
C GLY A 151 -9.89 20.92 -5.05
N VAL A 152 -9.82 21.64 -3.92
CA VAL A 152 -8.59 21.73 -3.12
C VAL A 152 -8.16 20.38 -2.56
N ILE A 153 -9.12 19.62 -1.97
CA ILE A 153 -8.83 18.28 -1.45
C ILE A 153 -8.39 17.32 -2.56
N GLY A 154 -9.06 17.37 -3.71
CA GLY A 154 -8.70 16.60 -4.89
C GLY A 154 -7.28 16.93 -5.41
N PHE A 155 -6.91 18.20 -5.41
CA PHE A 155 -5.56 18.64 -5.77
C PHE A 155 -4.52 18.08 -4.77
N VAL A 156 -4.74 18.22 -3.47
CA VAL A 156 -3.86 17.68 -2.42
C VAL A 156 -3.73 16.17 -2.56
N ASN A 157 -4.83 15.47 -2.77
CA ASN A 157 -4.82 14.01 -2.98
C ASN A 157 -4.01 13.60 -4.22
N SER A 158 -4.19 14.30 -5.33
CA SER A 158 -3.46 14.02 -6.58
C SER A 158 -1.97 14.33 -6.44
N PHE A 159 -1.63 15.45 -5.80
CA PHE A 159 -0.24 15.81 -5.52
C PHE A 159 0.45 14.77 -4.61
N THR A 160 -0.22 14.36 -3.53
CA THR A 160 0.29 13.35 -2.63
C THR A 160 0.46 12.00 -3.34
N SER A 161 -0.49 11.62 -4.19
CA SER A 161 -0.39 10.39 -4.99
C SER A 161 0.78 10.43 -5.97
N TRP A 162 0.99 11.55 -6.64
CA TRP A 162 2.14 11.75 -7.51
C TRP A 162 3.46 11.67 -6.72
N PHE A 163 3.54 12.34 -5.57
CA PHE A 163 4.73 12.34 -4.72
C PHE A 163 5.08 10.92 -4.25
N ILE A 164 4.08 10.17 -3.76
CA ILE A 164 4.27 8.78 -3.33
C ILE A 164 4.76 7.91 -4.49
N GLN A 165 4.22 8.07 -5.69
CA GLN A 165 4.65 7.30 -6.88
C GLN A 165 6.13 7.55 -7.23
N GLN A 166 6.67 8.75 -6.93
CA GLN A 166 8.09 9.05 -7.14
C GLN A 166 8.96 8.46 -6.02
N VAL A 167 8.49 8.55 -4.78
CA VAL A 167 9.27 8.14 -3.59
C VAL A 167 9.25 6.62 -3.37
N PHE A 168 8.15 5.97 -3.65
CA PHE A 168 7.96 4.53 -3.39
C PHE A 168 9.03 3.61 -4.04
N PRO A 169 9.41 3.78 -5.33
CA PRO A 169 10.47 2.97 -5.91
C PRO A 169 11.83 3.19 -5.24
N TRP A 170 12.11 4.43 -4.81
CA TRP A 170 13.32 4.76 -4.07
C TRP A 170 13.32 4.08 -2.69
N GLU A 171 12.21 4.12 -1.97
CA GLU A 171 12.07 3.44 -0.67
C GLU A 171 12.28 1.93 -0.82
N LEU A 172 11.64 1.30 -1.81
CA LEU A 172 11.81 -0.13 -2.07
C LEU A 172 13.26 -0.52 -2.38
N SER A 173 14.00 0.34 -3.08
CA SER A 173 15.38 0.04 -3.46
C SER A 173 16.40 0.31 -2.34
N ASN A 174 16.10 1.24 -1.41
CA ASN A 174 17.05 1.66 -0.38
C ASN A 174 16.69 1.18 1.04
N LEU A 175 15.40 1.06 1.35
CA LEU A 175 14.93 0.62 2.66
C LEU A 175 14.47 -0.84 2.66
N GLY A 176 14.15 -1.36 1.47
CA GLY A 176 13.60 -2.69 1.30
C GLY A 176 12.08 -2.77 1.52
N ALA A 177 11.49 -3.86 1.03
CA ALA A 177 10.05 -4.03 1.04
C ALA A 177 9.48 -4.08 2.47
N SER A 178 10.13 -4.79 3.41
CA SER A 178 9.65 -4.93 4.78
C SER A 178 9.51 -3.59 5.48
N ILE A 179 10.54 -2.74 5.44
CA ILE A 179 10.56 -1.43 6.10
C ILE A 179 9.60 -0.47 5.42
N THR A 180 9.53 -0.46 4.10
CA THR A 180 8.61 0.37 3.33
C THR A 180 7.16 0.08 3.73
N PHE A 181 6.73 -1.19 3.73
CA PHE A 181 5.38 -1.55 4.17
C PHE A 181 5.14 -1.25 5.65
N LEU A 182 6.16 -1.33 6.51
CA LEU A 182 6.06 -0.93 7.92
C LEU A 182 5.75 0.57 8.05
N ILE A 183 6.48 1.42 7.35
CA ILE A 183 6.28 2.87 7.36
C ILE A 183 4.85 3.22 6.94
N TYR A 184 4.38 2.68 5.82
CA TYR A 184 3.00 2.92 5.35
C TYR A 184 1.96 2.34 6.31
N GLY A 185 2.22 1.19 6.93
CA GLY A 185 1.38 0.60 7.96
C GLY A 185 1.25 1.51 9.20
N LEU A 186 2.36 2.07 9.68
CA LEU A 186 2.37 3.02 10.80
C LEU A 186 1.64 4.33 10.45
N ILE A 187 1.84 4.87 9.25
CA ILE A 187 1.10 6.04 8.77
C ILE A 187 -0.40 5.74 8.75
N ALA A 188 -0.81 4.56 8.30
CA ALA A 188 -2.21 4.15 8.30
C ALA A 188 -2.78 4.04 9.73
N VAL A 189 -2.00 3.54 10.70
CA VAL A 189 -2.40 3.51 12.12
C VAL A 189 -2.57 4.93 12.68
N ILE A 190 -1.66 5.84 12.37
CA ILE A 190 -1.79 7.25 12.76
C ILE A 190 -3.06 7.87 12.15
N GLY A 191 -3.28 7.63 10.86
CA GLY A 191 -4.51 8.06 10.16
C GLY A 191 -5.78 7.50 10.79
N LEU A 192 -5.76 6.22 11.21
CA LEU A 192 -6.87 5.60 11.94
C LEU A 192 -7.18 6.33 13.25
N ILE A 193 -6.14 6.66 14.04
CA ILE A 193 -6.30 7.39 15.31
C ILE A 193 -6.92 8.76 15.07
N ILE A 194 -6.48 9.46 14.02
CA ILE A 194 -7.02 10.75 13.59
C ILE A 194 -8.49 10.61 13.21
N PHE A 195 -8.84 9.59 12.40
CA PHE A 195 -10.22 9.35 11.98
C PHE A 195 -11.15 9.08 13.17
N ILE A 196 -10.71 8.26 14.13
CA ILE A 196 -11.50 7.96 15.34
C ILE A 196 -11.79 9.24 16.14
N LYS A 197 -10.82 10.17 16.23
CA LYS A 197 -10.94 11.38 17.05
C LYS A 197 -11.70 12.52 16.35
N ILE A 198 -11.48 12.69 15.06
CA ILE A 198 -11.92 13.92 14.34
C ILE A 198 -13.15 13.68 13.51
N LEU A 199 -13.30 12.48 12.90
CA LEU A 199 -14.32 12.24 11.89
C LEU A 199 -15.73 12.24 12.50
N PRO A 200 -16.65 13.14 12.07
CA PRO A 200 -18.04 13.09 12.48
C PRO A 200 -18.80 12.00 11.73
N GLU A 201 -19.92 11.54 12.28
CA GLU A 201 -20.87 10.72 11.53
C GLU A 201 -21.84 11.63 10.79
N THR A 202 -21.97 11.42 9.48
CA THR A 202 -22.83 12.23 8.62
C THR A 202 -24.17 11.57 8.32
N LYS A 203 -24.30 10.27 8.60
CA LYS A 203 -25.54 9.52 8.32
C LYS A 203 -26.76 10.12 9.01
N GLY A 204 -27.78 10.44 8.21
CA GLY A 204 -29.06 10.90 8.71
C GLY A 204 -29.07 12.31 9.32
N LYS A 205 -28.02 13.09 9.13
CA LYS A 205 -27.92 14.47 9.57
C LYS A 205 -28.11 15.45 8.41
N SER A 206 -28.73 16.58 8.67
CA SER A 206 -28.76 17.69 7.70
C SER A 206 -27.41 18.41 7.68
N LEU A 207 -27.13 19.14 6.59
CA LEU A 207 -25.89 19.93 6.45
C LEU A 207 -25.73 20.92 7.61
N GLU A 208 -26.81 21.56 8.03
CA GLU A 208 -26.82 22.54 9.12
C GLU A 208 -26.50 21.89 10.48
N GLN A 209 -26.96 20.66 10.70
CA GLN A 209 -26.65 19.91 11.92
C GLN A 209 -25.17 19.53 11.96
N ILE A 210 -24.59 19.12 10.82
CA ILE A 210 -23.16 18.76 10.72
C ILE A 210 -22.31 20.02 10.95
N GLU A 211 -22.66 21.15 10.35
CA GLU A 211 -21.98 22.44 10.53
C GLU A 211 -21.97 22.87 12.00
N PHE A 212 -23.11 22.79 12.67
CA PHE A 212 -23.22 23.11 14.09
C PHE A 212 -22.36 22.23 14.99
N GLU A 213 -22.29 20.93 14.70
CA GLU A 213 -21.42 19.98 15.45
C GLU A 213 -19.93 20.26 15.24
N LEU A 214 -19.54 20.70 14.05
CA LEU A 214 -18.14 21.02 13.73
C LEU A 214 -17.68 22.31 14.41
N ILE A 215 -18.54 23.31 14.53
CA ILE A 215 -18.24 24.59 15.18
C ILE A 215 -18.15 24.44 16.71
N LYS A 216 -18.85 23.46 17.28
CA LYS A 216 -18.93 23.25 18.73
C LYS A 216 -17.77 22.40 19.31
N LYS A 217 -16.93 21.81 18.45
CA LYS A 217 -15.72 21.06 18.82
C LYS A 217 -14.50 21.95 18.78
#